data_0c67ea74c86fa25981e6f3497874654e
#
_entry.id   0c67ea74c86fa25981e6f3497874654e
#
_cell.length_a   1.000
_cell.length_b   1.000
_cell.length_c   1.000
_cell.angle_alpha   90.00
_cell.angle_beta   90.00
_cell.angle_gamma   90.00
#
_symmetry.space_group_name_H-M   'P 1'
#
loop_
_entity.id
_entity.type
_entity.pdbx_description
1 polymer ?
#
loop_
_entity_poly.entity_id
_entity_poly.type
_entity_poly.pdbx_seq_one_letter_code
_entity_poly.pdbx_strand_id
1 'polypeptide(L)'
;MQNQRQRLDYLFRLGDNALILGQRLSELVGKAPQLEEEMALVNIALDRIGQARLFLTYAGEIEGKGRSEDDLAYHRDQQDFRNALIAELPNGDFAFTIGRLFLVAAFEHDLYRALTQSADRRLAGI
;
A
#
# COMPACT_ATOMS: atom_id res chain seq x y z
N MET A 1 -4.32 1.96 -25.27
CA MET A 1 -2.93 1.84 -24.81
C MET A 1 -2.57 2.86 -23.74
N GLN A 2 -2.81 4.15 -23.98
CA GLN A 2 -2.54 5.20 -23.00
C GLN A 2 -3.34 5.01 -21.69
N ASN A 3 -4.62 4.65 -21.80
CA ASN A 3 -5.47 4.38 -20.63
C ASN A 3 -4.99 3.18 -19.82
N GLN A 4 -4.50 2.16 -20.50
CA GLN A 4 -3.98 0.96 -19.81
C GLN A 4 -2.70 1.28 -19.05
N ARG A 5 -1.81 2.08 -19.64
CA ARG A 5 -0.58 2.50 -18.97
C ARG A 5 -0.87 3.37 -17.74
N GLN A 6 -1.81 4.29 -17.86
CA GLN A 6 -2.21 5.15 -16.75
C GLN A 6 -2.85 4.33 -15.62
N ARG A 7 -3.70 3.37 -15.98
CA ARG A 7 -4.33 2.48 -15.00
C ARG A 7 -3.28 1.65 -14.27
N LEU A 8 -2.32 1.10 -15.00
CA LEU A 8 -1.24 0.32 -14.44
C LEU A 8 -0.39 1.15 -13.48
N ASP A 9 0.00 2.36 -13.88
CA ASP A 9 0.76 3.27 -13.01
C ASP A 9 -0.01 3.59 -11.73
N TYR A 10 -1.32 3.83 -11.84
CA TYR A 10 -2.16 4.11 -10.69
C TYR A 10 -2.25 2.93 -9.73
N LEU A 11 -2.39 1.71 -10.26
CA LEU A 11 -2.40 0.50 -9.44
C LEU A 11 -1.06 0.28 -8.73
N PHE A 12 0.05 0.57 -9.39
CA PHE A 12 1.36 0.51 -8.74
C PHE A 12 1.46 1.53 -7.61
N ARG A 13 0.95 2.73 -7.79
CA ARG A 13 0.95 3.74 -6.73
C ARG A 13 0.16 3.26 -5.52
N LEU A 14 -1.03 2.73 -5.73
CA LEU A 14 -1.86 2.23 -4.63
C LEU A 14 -1.22 1.02 -3.94
N GLY A 15 -0.75 0.07 -4.72
CA GLY A 15 -0.12 -1.15 -4.19
C GLY A 15 1.19 -0.86 -3.47
N ASP A 16 2.03 -0.02 -4.05
CA ASP A 16 3.32 0.32 -3.45
C ASP A 16 3.15 1.10 -2.14
N ASN A 17 2.19 2.04 -2.09
CA ASN A 17 1.89 2.74 -0.84
C ASN A 17 1.48 1.76 0.26
N ALA A 18 0.58 0.83 -0.06
CA ALA A 18 0.13 -0.16 0.92
C ALA A 18 1.27 -1.07 1.37
N LEU A 19 2.10 -1.54 0.43
CA LEU A 19 3.21 -2.42 0.73
C LEU A 19 4.26 -1.75 1.62
N ILE A 20 4.70 -0.55 1.25
CA ILE A 20 5.75 0.16 2.00
C ILE A 20 5.25 0.55 3.39
N LEU A 21 4.01 1.02 3.51
CA LEU A 21 3.44 1.34 4.82
C LEU A 21 3.31 0.11 5.69
N GLY A 22 2.90 -1.02 5.11
CA GLY A 22 2.85 -2.30 5.84
C GLY A 22 4.22 -2.70 6.34
N GLN A 23 5.26 -2.56 5.53
CA GLN A 23 6.63 -2.85 5.94
C GLN A 23 7.11 -1.92 7.04
N ARG A 24 6.83 -0.61 6.94
CA ARG A 24 7.21 0.35 7.98
C ARG A 24 6.53 0.05 9.31
N LEU A 25 5.26 -0.32 9.30
CA LEU A 25 4.55 -0.70 10.51
C LEU A 25 5.10 -2.00 11.10
N SER A 26 5.49 -2.94 10.24
CA SER A 26 6.07 -4.21 10.69
C SER A 26 7.41 -4.02 11.41
N GLU A 27 8.17 -2.98 11.09
CA GLU A 27 9.43 -2.65 11.77
C GLU A 27 9.21 -2.30 13.25
N LEU A 28 7.98 -1.97 13.65
CA LEU A 28 7.65 -1.59 15.02
C LEU A 28 7.23 -2.76 15.89
N VAL A 29 7.20 -3.98 15.36
CA VAL A 29 6.86 -5.17 16.15
C VAL A 29 7.89 -5.30 17.29
N GLY A 30 7.38 -5.34 18.53
CA GLY A 30 8.21 -5.39 19.73
C GLY A 30 8.66 -4.02 20.25
N LYS A 31 8.31 -2.92 19.56
CA LYS A 31 8.74 -1.57 19.94
C LYS A 31 7.62 -0.66 20.43
N ALA A 32 6.35 -1.12 20.34
CA ALA A 32 5.23 -0.33 20.81
C ALA A 32 5.22 -0.26 22.35
N PRO A 33 4.71 0.84 22.93
CA PRO A 33 4.74 1.02 24.39
C PRO A 33 3.89 -0.01 25.15
N GLN A 34 2.81 -0.49 24.55
CA GLN A 34 1.89 -1.44 25.18
C GLN A 34 1.53 -2.55 24.19
N LEU A 35 1.15 -3.71 24.75
CA LEU A 35 0.82 -4.88 23.95
C LEU A 35 -0.38 -4.62 23.03
N GLU A 36 -1.40 -3.92 23.52
CA GLU A 36 -2.61 -3.62 22.76
C GLU A 36 -2.27 -2.76 21.53
N GLU A 37 -1.39 -1.80 21.68
CA GLU A 37 -0.94 -0.95 20.59
C GLU A 37 -0.13 -1.74 19.57
N GLU A 38 0.72 -2.65 20.03
CA GLU A 38 1.49 -3.52 19.16
C GLU A 38 0.58 -4.42 18.34
N MET A 39 -0.43 -5.03 18.97
CA MET A 39 -1.39 -5.87 18.27
C MET A 39 -2.18 -5.08 17.23
N ALA A 40 -2.57 -3.85 17.55
CA ALA A 40 -3.27 -2.99 16.60
C ALA A 40 -2.40 -2.67 15.40
N LEU A 41 -1.12 -2.35 15.62
CA LEU A 41 -0.19 -2.05 14.53
C LEU A 41 0.07 -3.27 13.64
N VAL A 42 0.20 -4.45 14.23
CA VAL A 42 0.36 -5.69 13.47
C VAL A 42 -0.85 -5.95 12.58
N ASN A 43 -2.06 -5.77 13.12
CA ASN A 43 -3.28 -5.96 12.35
C ASN A 43 -3.38 -4.96 11.19
N ILE A 44 -3.05 -3.70 11.43
CA ILE A 44 -3.03 -2.68 10.38
C ILE A 44 -1.98 -3.02 9.32
N ALA A 45 -0.79 -3.47 9.74
CA ALA A 45 0.25 -3.88 8.80
C ALA A 45 -0.21 -5.02 7.91
N LEU A 46 -0.87 -6.03 8.48
CA LEU A 46 -1.40 -7.16 7.71
C LEU A 46 -2.48 -6.71 6.72
N ASP A 47 -3.35 -5.79 7.12
CA ASP A 47 -4.36 -5.23 6.23
C ASP A 47 -3.70 -4.49 5.06
N ARG A 48 -2.66 -3.72 5.32
CA ARG A 48 -1.92 -3.00 4.28
C ARG A 48 -1.26 -3.95 3.29
N ILE A 49 -0.64 -5.01 3.79
CA ILE A 49 -0.01 -6.02 2.94
C ILE A 49 -1.06 -6.75 2.10
N GLY A 50 -2.23 -7.04 2.69
CA GLY A 50 -3.35 -7.63 1.96
C GLY A 50 -3.86 -6.72 0.85
N GLN A 51 -3.97 -5.42 1.10
CA GLN A 51 -4.33 -4.44 0.07
C GLN A 51 -3.28 -4.40 -1.05
N ALA A 52 -2.01 -4.39 -0.69
CA ALA A 52 -0.93 -4.42 -1.67
C ALA A 52 -1.03 -5.63 -2.57
N ARG A 53 -1.31 -6.79 -2.00
CA ARG A 53 -1.49 -8.04 -2.74
C ARG A 53 -2.58 -7.89 -3.80
N LEU A 54 -3.73 -7.34 -3.43
CA LEU A 54 -4.85 -7.18 -4.34
C LEU A 54 -4.53 -6.21 -5.47
N PHE A 55 -3.93 -5.07 -5.16
CA PHE A 55 -3.56 -4.08 -6.18
C PHE A 55 -2.47 -4.60 -7.12
N LEU A 56 -1.44 -5.25 -6.57
CA LEU A 56 -0.35 -5.75 -7.39
C LEU A 56 -0.75 -6.96 -8.23
N THR A 57 -1.64 -7.81 -7.73
CA THR A 57 -2.19 -8.91 -8.51
C THR A 57 -2.94 -8.37 -9.74
N TYR A 58 -3.79 -7.38 -9.53
CA TYR A 58 -4.51 -6.75 -10.62
C TYR A 58 -3.55 -6.06 -11.61
N ALA A 59 -2.55 -5.36 -11.08
CA ALA A 59 -1.53 -4.71 -11.92
C ALA A 59 -0.79 -5.74 -12.79
N GLY A 60 -0.41 -6.88 -12.22
CA GLY A 60 0.27 -7.94 -12.95
C GLY A 60 -0.58 -8.51 -14.08
N GLU A 61 -1.88 -8.64 -13.86
CA GLU A 61 -2.81 -9.10 -14.90
C GLU A 61 -2.93 -8.09 -16.05
N ILE A 62 -3.02 -6.79 -15.73
CA ILE A 62 -3.11 -5.74 -16.74
C ILE A 62 -1.81 -5.66 -17.54
N GLU A 63 -0.68 -5.77 -16.86
CA GLU A 63 0.63 -5.70 -17.51
C GLU A 63 0.84 -6.82 -18.52
N GLY A 64 0.36 -8.02 -18.20
CA GLY A 64 0.43 -9.17 -19.11
C GLY A 64 1.82 -9.73 -19.34
N LYS A 65 2.78 -9.42 -18.47
CA LYS A 65 4.16 -9.92 -18.58
C LYS A 65 4.40 -11.17 -17.74
N GLY A 66 3.37 -11.73 -17.15
CA GLY A 66 3.47 -12.96 -16.36
C GLY A 66 4.09 -12.76 -14.99
N ARG A 67 4.25 -11.53 -14.51
CA ARG A 67 4.78 -11.27 -13.17
C ARG A 67 3.67 -11.44 -12.13
N SER A 68 3.97 -12.20 -11.09
CA SER A 68 3.07 -12.38 -9.95
C SER A 68 3.15 -11.19 -9.01
N GLU A 69 2.27 -11.18 -8.00
CA GLU A 69 2.34 -10.18 -6.93
C GLU A 69 3.68 -10.20 -6.21
N ASP A 70 4.28 -11.38 -6.01
CA ASP A 70 5.58 -11.51 -5.37
C ASP A 70 6.68 -10.91 -6.23
N ASP A 71 6.64 -11.13 -7.54
CA ASP A 71 7.60 -10.54 -8.46
C ASP A 71 7.54 -9.02 -8.40
N LEU A 72 6.34 -8.44 -8.36
CA LEU A 72 6.15 -7.00 -8.29
C LEU A 72 6.54 -6.43 -6.93
N ALA A 73 6.39 -7.20 -5.85
CA ALA A 73 6.72 -6.74 -4.51
C ALA A 73 8.23 -6.81 -4.23
N TYR A 74 8.91 -7.85 -4.70
CA TYR A 74 10.28 -8.16 -4.26
C TYR A 74 11.33 -8.09 -5.38
N HIS A 75 10.93 -8.14 -6.64
CA HIS A 75 11.85 -8.28 -7.76
C HIS A 75 11.93 -7.03 -8.63
N ARG A 76 11.27 -5.94 -8.23
CA ARG A 76 11.44 -4.64 -8.90
C ARG A 76 12.57 -3.86 -8.27
N ASP A 77 13.30 -3.11 -9.10
CA ASP A 77 14.29 -2.17 -8.60
C ASP A 77 13.63 -1.05 -7.81
N GLN A 78 14.39 -0.47 -6.89
CA GLN A 78 13.90 0.63 -6.06
C GLN A 78 13.31 1.77 -6.89
N GLN A 79 13.88 2.04 -8.07
CA GLN A 79 13.44 3.12 -8.96
C GLN A 79 12.09 2.83 -9.62
N ASP A 80 11.67 1.56 -9.66
CA ASP A 80 10.41 1.16 -10.29
C ASP A 80 9.21 1.29 -9.35
N PHE A 81 9.43 1.54 -8.07
CA PHE A 81 8.35 1.75 -7.11
C PHE A 81 7.73 3.15 -7.27
N ARG A 82 6.42 3.22 -7.07
CA ARG A 82 5.63 4.44 -7.26
C ARG A 82 4.93 4.91 -5.98
N ASN A 83 5.43 4.50 -4.82
CA ASN A 83 4.86 4.93 -3.55
C ASN A 83 5.10 6.42 -3.28
N ALA A 84 4.24 7.01 -2.46
CA ALA A 84 4.40 8.41 -2.02
C ALA A 84 5.60 8.54 -1.09
N LEU A 85 6.25 9.71 -1.12
CA LEU A 85 7.44 9.96 -0.29
C LEU A 85 7.15 9.81 1.20
N ILE A 86 5.95 10.19 1.65
CA ILE A 86 5.59 10.07 3.07
C ILE A 86 5.65 8.61 3.55
N ALA A 87 5.36 7.65 2.67
CA ALA A 87 5.43 6.23 3.02
C ALA A 87 6.87 5.74 3.17
N GLU A 88 7.83 6.36 2.48
CA GLU A 88 9.24 5.98 2.52
C GLU A 88 9.95 6.45 3.77
N LEU A 89 9.44 7.48 4.43
CA LEU A 89 10.12 8.08 5.57
C LEU A 89 10.33 7.06 6.69
N PRO A 90 11.49 7.08 7.35
CA PRO A 90 11.71 6.23 8.53
C PRO A 90 10.64 6.49 9.59
N ASN A 91 10.40 5.51 10.46
CA ASN A 91 9.34 5.62 11.47
C ASN A 91 9.57 6.73 12.49
N GLY A 92 10.82 7.12 12.74
CA GLY A 92 11.11 8.09 13.78
C GLY A 92 10.68 7.56 15.14
N ASP A 93 10.04 8.40 15.96
CA ASP A 93 9.44 7.96 17.21
C ASP A 93 8.02 7.42 17.00
N PHE A 94 7.41 6.91 18.07
CA PHE A 94 6.06 6.35 18.01
C PHE A 94 5.02 7.42 17.62
N ALA A 95 5.17 8.64 18.12
CA ALA A 95 4.25 9.73 17.80
C ALA A 95 4.32 10.07 16.31
N PHE A 96 5.50 10.10 15.72
CA PHE A 96 5.67 10.34 14.29
C PHE A 96 4.97 9.23 13.46
N THR A 97 5.16 7.98 13.85
CA THR A 97 4.53 6.85 13.16
C THR A 97 3.01 6.95 13.19
N ILE A 98 2.43 7.25 14.36
CA ILE A 98 0.97 7.38 14.50
C ILE A 98 0.46 8.59 13.71
N GLY A 99 1.18 9.72 13.75
CA GLY A 99 0.82 10.90 12.97
C GLY A 99 0.81 10.64 11.47
N ARG A 100 1.86 9.98 10.96
CA ARG A 100 1.93 9.59 9.56
C ARG A 100 0.78 8.66 9.18
N LEU A 101 0.52 7.64 10.00
CA LEU A 101 -0.57 6.70 9.76
C LEU A 101 -1.91 7.40 9.71
N PHE A 102 -2.15 8.34 10.63
CA PHE A 102 -3.38 9.12 10.67
C PHE A 102 -3.56 9.93 9.38
N LEU A 103 -2.52 10.64 8.93
CA LEU A 103 -2.61 11.45 7.72
C LEU A 103 -2.88 10.60 6.48
N VAL A 104 -2.17 9.48 6.34
CA VAL A 104 -2.35 8.58 5.20
C VAL A 104 -3.74 7.94 5.25
N ALA A 105 -4.17 7.47 6.43
CA ALA A 105 -5.48 6.84 6.57
C ALA A 105 -6.62 7.81 6.27
N ALA A 106 -6.51 9.06 6.70
CA ALA A 106 -7.53 10.07 6.40
C ALA A 106 -7.61 10.33 4.90
N PHE A 107 -6.47 10.46 4.22
CA PHE A 107 -6.43 10.61 2.77
C PHE A 107 -7.02 9.39 2.06
N GLU A 108 -6.62 8.19 2.46
CA GLU A 108 -7.08 6.96 1.83
C GLU A 108 -8.56 6.69 2.07
N HIS A 109 -9.09 7.09 3.21
CA HIS A 109 -10.52 6.97 3.48
C HIS A 109 -11.34 7.67 2.39
N ASP A 110 -10.98 8.90 2.07
CA ASP A 110 -11.66 9.66 1.03
C ASP A 110 -11.36 9.09 -0.36
N LEU A 111 -10.11 8.73 -0.62
CA LEU A 111 -9.70 8.17 -1.89
C LEU A 111 -10.42 6.85 -2.19
N TYR A 112 -10.41 5.92 -1.26
CA TYR A 112 -11.01 4.61 -1.47
C TYR A 112 -12.52 4.68 -1.54
N ARG A 113 -13.12 5.60 -0.79
CA ARG A 113 -14.55 5.86 -0.90
C ARG A 113 -14.91 6.34 -2.31
N ALA A 114 -14.10 7.23 -2.88
CA ALA A 114 -14.30 7.67 -4.26
C ALA A 114 -14.11 6.53 -5.26
N LEU A 115 -13.13 5.65 -5.02
CA LEU A 115 -12.86 4.51 -5.91
C LEU A 115 -13.98 3.48 -5.94
N THR A 116 -14.83 3.39 -4.90
CA THR A 116 -16.00 2.51 -4.94
C THR A 116 -16.98 2.90 -6.03
N GLN A 117 -16.88 4.14 -6.53
CA GLN A 117 -17.69 4.65 -7.64
C GLN A 117 -16.96 4.57 -8.98
N SER A 118 -15.80 3.92 -9.02
CA SER A 118 -14.99 3.80 -10.23
C SER A 118 -15.73 3.02 -11.31
N ALA A 119 -15.54 3.44 -12.58
CA ALA A 119 -16.01 2.69 -13.74
C ALA A 119 -15.28 1.34 -13.86
N ASP A 120 -14.08 1.23 -13.33
CA ASP A 120 -13.36 -0.05 -13.24
C ASP A 120 -13.93 -0.84 -12.07
N ARG A 121 -14.80 -1.79 -12.35
CA ARG A 121 -15.52 -2.54 -11.33
C ARG A 121 -14.60 -3.40 -10.46
N ARG A 122 -13.52 -3.91 -11.04
CA ARG A 122 -12.57 -4.71 -10.25
C ARG A 122 -11.84 -3.82 -9.24
N LEU A 123 -11.42 -2.64 -9.67
CA LEU A 123 -10.81 -1.67 -8.76
C LEU A 123 -11.79 -1.24 -7.67
N ALA A 124 -13.04 -0.99 -8.03
CA ALA A 124 -14.08 -0.59 -7.08
C ALA A 124 -14.33 -1.68 -6.03
N GLY A 125 -14.13 -2.95 -6.37
CA GLY A 125 -14.34 -4.08 -5.45
C GLY A 125 -13.17 -4.40 -4.54
N ILE A 126 -12.03 -3.79 -4.75
CA ILE A 126 -10.86 -3.99 -3.90
C ILE A 126 -10.96 -3.08 -2.68
#